data_b539ab5b8250ec09426462d375ec78a4
#
_entry.id   b539ab5b8250ec09426462d375ec78a4
#
_cell.length_a   1.000
_cell.length_b   1.000
_cell.length_c   1.000
_cell.angle_alpha   90.00
_cell.angle_beta   90.00
_cell.angle_gamma   90.00
#
_symmetry.space_group_name_H-M   'P 1'
#
loop_
_entity.id
_entity.type
_entity.pdbx_description
1 polymer ?
#
loop_
_entity_poly.entity_id
_entity_poly.type
_entity_poly.pdbx_seq_one_letter_code
_entity_poly.pdbx_strand_id
1 'polypeptide(L)'
;KNINFHMSNIKISPSILSADFSKLGNEIQNLEKAGADFIHIDVMDGHFVPNITIGPEVINKLRKHTSLPFDVHLMISPVHNFIKDFAEAGADIITIHPEATKDLTGSIKKIKSYNKKAGVSLNPKTPVDKVLPILNLIDLVLIMSVNPGFGGQKFMKETLKKVQILRKEIDSKNLKAQIEIDGGIN
;
A
#
# COMPACT_ATOMS: atom_id res chain seq x y z
N LYS A 1 8.13 15.64 -33.79
CA LYS A 1 8.03 14.28 -33.27
C LYS A 1 6.95 14.31 -32.20
N ASN A 2 5.75 13.81 -32.52
CA ASN A 2 4.67 13.67 -31.55
C ASN A 2 5.11 12.61 -30.53
N ILE A 3 5.42 13.06 -29.32
CA ILE A 3 5.52 12.17 -28.18
C ILE A 3 4.07 11.80 -27.85
N ASN A 4 3.64 10.64 -28.31
CA ASN A 4 2.44 10.01 -27.79
C ASN A 4 2.72 9.69 -26.33
N PHE A 5 2.31 10.58 -25.43
CA PHE A 5 2.07 10.20 -24.05
C PHE A 5 0.94 9.17 -24.10
N HIS A 6 1.29 7.88 -24.08
CA HIS A 6 0.39 6.90 -23.53
C HIS A 6 0.09 7.40 -22.12
N MET A 7 -1.12 7.93 -21.93
CA MET A 7 -1.67 8.12 -20.60
C MET A 7 -1.69 6.70 -19.99
N SER A 8 -0.61 6.36 -19.33
CA SER A 8 -0.59 5.20 -18.44
C SER A 8 -1.77 5.38 -17.50
N ASN A 9 -2.54 4.34 -17.31
CA ASN A 9 -3.73 4.31 -16.47
C ASN A 9 -3.29 4.56 -15.02
N ILE A 10 -3.05 5.85 -14.68
CA ILE A 10 -2.73 6.26 -13.32
C ILE A 10 -3.94 5.96 -12.47
N LYS A 11 -3.72 5.24 -11.37
CA LYS A 11 -4.74 4.89 -10.40
C LYS A 11 -4.63 5.79 -9.18
N ILE A 12 -5.77 6.17 -8.65
CA ILE A 12 -5.89 7.03 -7.47
C ILE A 12 -6.37 6.19 -6.29
N SER A 13 -5.53 6.11 -5.25
CA SER A 13 -5.74 5.37 -4.01
C SER A 13 -5.70 6.32 -2.81
N PRO A 14 -6.77 7.09 -2.55
CA PRO A 14 -6.76 8.06 -1.45
C PRO A 14 -6.77 7.34 -0.09
N SER A 15 -5.91 7.80 0.82
CA SER A 15 -5.86 7.29 2.18
C SER A 15 -6.98 7.86 3.04
N ILE A 16 -7.63 7.00 3.81
CA ILE A 16 -8.62 7.41 4.82
C ILE A 16 -7.97 7.85 6.15
N LEU A 17 -6.64 7.88 6.23
CA LEU A 17 -5.92 8.30 7.43
C LEU A 17 -6.29 9.73 7.87
N SER A 18 -6.56 10.62 6.91
CA SER A 18 -6.95 12.02 7.17
C SER A 18 -8.47 12.24 7.17
N ALA A 19 -9.28 11.18 7.05
CA ALA A 19 -10.73 11.26 7.06
C ALA A 19 -11.30 11.44 8.48
N ASP A 20 -12.56 11.84 8.58
CA ASP A 20 -13.30 11.85 9.85
C ASP A 20 -13.62 10.40 10.27
N PHE A 21 -12.88 9.86 11.23
CA PHE A 21 -13.03 8.49 11.71
C PHE A 21 -14.42 8.21 12.31
N SER A 22 -15.14 9.25 12.75
CA SER A 22 -16.53 9.09 13.22
C SER A 22 -17.52 8.81 12.10
N LYS A 23 -17.12 9.01 10.83
CA LYS A 23 -17.98 8.90 9.64
C LYS A 23 -17.31 8.13 8.49
N LEU A 24 -16.36 7.24 8.79
CA LEU A 24 -15.55 6.55 7.76
C LEU A 24 -16.38 5.93 6.64
N GLY A 25 -17.54 5.37 6.95
CA GLY A 25 -18.42 4.82 5.91
C GLY A 25 -18.87 5.85 4.88
N ASN A 26 -19.20 7.07 5.33
CA ASN A 26 -19.60 8.18 4.43
C ASN A 26 -18.38 8.72 3.68
N GLU A 27 -17.23 8.83 4.34
CA GLU A 27 -15.98 9.27 3.73
C GLU A 27 -15.60 8.37 2.56
N ILE A 28 -15.63 7.04 2.74
CA ILE A 28 -15.36 6.07 1.68
C ILE A 28 -16.34 6.20 0.52
N GLN A 29 -17.64 6.35 0.78
CA GLN A 29 -18.64 6.57 -0.26
C GLN A 29 -18.39 7.86 -1.07
N ASN A 30 -17.92 8.91 -0.41
CA ASN A 30 -17.56 10.17 -1.07
C ASN A 30 -16.32 10.00 -1.95
N LEU A 31 -15.32 9.25 -1.52
CA LEU A 31 -14.15 8.93 -2.34
C LEU A 31 -14.53 8.12 -3.58
N GLU A 32 -15.39 7.12 -3.45
CA GLU A 32 -15.90 6.34 -4.59
C GLU A 32 -16.64 7.23 -5.59
N LYS A 33 -17.54 8.11 -5.12
CA LYS A 33 -18.25 9.08 -5.96
C LYS A 33 -17.30 10.09 -6.63
N ALA A 34 -16.19 10.42 -5.99
CA ALA A 34 -15.17 11.31 -6.54
C ALA A 34 -14.28 10.64 -7.60
N GLY A 35 -14.44 9.33 -7.84
CA GLY A 35 -13.73 8.60 -8.88
C GLY A 35 -12.41 7.96 -8.42
N ALA A 36 -12.25 7.69 -7.13
CA ALA A 36 -11.13 6.88 -6.64
C ALA A 36 -11.14 5.47 -7.27
N ASP A 37 -9.97 4.89 -7.49
CA ASP A 37 -9.81 3.51 -7.99
C ASP A 37 -9.69 2.49 -6.84
N PHE A 38 -9.15 2.93 -5.69
CA PHE A 38 -8.93 2.14 -4.48
C PHE A 38 -9.28 2.96 -3.24
N ILE A 39 -9.38 2.29 -2.11
CA ILE A 39 -9.38 2.93 -0.79
C ILE A 39 -8.11 2.50 -0.08
N HIS A 40 -7.19 3.44 0.16
CA HIS A 40 -5.96 3.18 0.90
C HIS A 40 -6.22 3.24 2.40
N ILE A 41 -5.76 2.21 3.11
CA ILE A 41 -6.03 2.03 4.54
C ILE A 41 -4.71 1.83 5.29
N ASP A 42 -4.27 2.88 5.98
CA ASP A 42 -3.06 2.87 6.78
C ASP A 42 -3.32 2.29 8.16
N VAL A 43 -2.79 1.09 8.41
CA VAL A 43 -2.89 0.37 9.69
C VAL A 43 -1.61 0.54 10.48
N MET A 44 -1.73 1.09 11.69
CA MET A 44 -0.61 1.42 12.57
C MET A 44 -0.85 0.88 13.98
N ASP A 45 0.20 0.34 14.63
CA ASP A 45 0.11 -0.37 15.91
C ASP A 45 0.76 0.36 17.10
N GLY A 46 1.34 1.56 16.88
CA GLY A 46 2.09 2.28 17.90
C GLY A 46 3.46 1.66 18.24
N HIS A 47 3.85 0.59 17.55
CA HIS A 47 5.11 -0.10 17.73
C HIS A 47 6.02 0.03 16.51
N PHE A 48 5.54 -0.31 15.32
CA PHE A 48 6.27 -0.11 14.06
C PHE A 48 6.42 1.37 13.72
N VAL A 49 5.37 2.15 13.97
CA VAL A 49 5.33 3.61 13.87
C VAL A 49 4.72 4.20 15.14
N PRO A 50 5.06 5.46 15.51
CA PRO A 50 4.58 6.08 16.76
C PRO A 50 3.15 6.65 16.61
N ASN A 51 2.25 5.89 16.02
CA ASN A 51 0.84 6.22 15.85
C ASN A 51 0.00 4.94 15.89
N ILE A 52 -1.26 5.04 16.28
CA ILE A 52 -2.25 3.95 16.30
C ILE A 52 -3.45 4.40 15.48
N THR A 53 -3.94 3.55 14.57
CA THR A 53 -5.08 3.90 13.72
C THR A 53 -6.25 2.93 13.89
N ILE A 54 -6.40 1.97 12.99
CA ILE A 54 -7.54 1.06 12.96
C ILE A 54 -7.09 -0.39 12.84
N GLY A 55 -7.98 -1.30 13.21
CA GLY A 55 -7.74 -2.73 13.12
C GLY A 55 -8.68 -3.45 12.15
N PRO A 56 -8.56 -4.80 12.05
CA PRO A 56 -9.33 -5.63 11.11
C PRO A 56 -10.83 -5.47 11.25
N GLU A 57 -11.34 -5.34 12.48
CA GLU A 57 -12.78 -5.22 12.73
C GLU A 57 -13.38 -3.94 12.09
N VAL A 58 -12.66 -2.82 12.15
CA VAL A 58 -13.09 -1.58 11.49
C VAL A 58 -13.13 -1.78 9.97
N ILE A 59 -12.09 -2.38 9.39
CA ILE A 59 -12.00 -2.66 7.94
C ILE A 59 -13.17 -3.56 7.50
N ASN A 60 -13.48 -4.59 8.29
CA ASN A 60 -14.61 -5.48 8.02
C ASN A 60 -15.96 -4.72 7.99
N LYS A 61 -16.19 -3.80 8.94
CA LYS A 61 -17.40 -2.98 8.95
C LYS A 61 -17.47 -1.97 7.79
N LEU A 62 -16.31 -1.52 7.31
CA LEU A 62 -16.23 -0.59 6.18
C LEU A 62 -16.53 -1.27 4.84
N ARG A 63 -16.28 -2.58 4.69
CA ARG A 63 -16.42 -3.30 3.43
C ARG A 63 -17.77 -3.13 2.74
N LYS A 64 -18.85 -3.04 3.51
CA LYS A 64 -20.23 -2.86 2.99
C LYS A 64 -20.50 -1.46 2.40
N HIS A 65 -19.62 -0.49 2.59
CA HIS A 65 -19.85 0.91 2.17
C HIS A 65 -19.31 1.23 0.78
N THR A 66 -18.53 0.33 0.15
CA THR A 66 -17.98 0.54 -1.19
C THR A 66 -17.71 -0.78 -1.91
N SER A 67 -17.72 -0.75 -3.23
CA SER A 67 -17.23 -1.85 -4.08
C SER A 67 -15.76 -1.72 -4.46
N LEU A 68 -15.12 -0.58 -4.19
CA LEU A 68 -13.71 -0.35 -4.51
C LEU A 68 -12.79 -1.31 -3.76
N PRO A 69 -11.69 -1.75 -4.36
CA PRO A 69 -10.71 -2.57 -3.67
C PRO A 69 -10.12 -1.83 -2.46
N PHE A 70 -9.92 -2.57 -1.36
CA PHE A 70 -9.19 -2.10 -0.20
C PHE A 70 -7.69 -2.40 -0.34
N ASP A 71 -6.90 -1.36 -0.41
CA ASP A 71 -5.45 -1.37 -0.42
C ASP A 71 -4.94 -1.14 1.00
N VAL A 72 -4.64 -2.24 1.71
CA VAL A 72 -4.36 -2.22 3.14
C VAL A 72 -2.85 -2.24 3.39
N HIS A 73 -2.34 -1.12 3.88
CA HIS A 73 -0.94 -0.89 4.19
C HIS A 73 -0.67 -1.15 5.67
N LEU A 74 0.09 -2.20 5.97
CA LEU A 74 0.34 -2.66 7.32
C LEU A 74 1.66 -2.11 7.87
N MET A 75 1.59 -1.06 8.65
CA MET A 75 2.68 -0.51 9.47
C MET A 75 2.60 -1.07 10.89
N ILE A 76 2.70 -2.40 11.00
CA ILE A 76 2.59 -3.17 12.25
C ILE A 76 3.71 -4.20 12.36
N SER A 77 4.16 -4.53 13.57
CA SER A 77 5.22 -5.51 13.82
C SER A 77 4.94 -6.36 15.06
N PRO A 78 5.05 -7.71 14.95
CA PRO A 78 5.38 -8.54 13.78
C PRO A 78 4.16 -8.75 12.86
N VAL A 79 4.27 -8.35 11.59
CA VAL A 79 3.13 -8.33 10.65
C VAL A 79 2.61 -9.72 10.29
N HIS A 80 3.48 -10.74 10.25
CA HIS A 80 3.13 -12.09 9.81
C HIS A 80 1.91 -12.68 10.54
N ASN A 81 1.77 -12.38 11.83
CA ASN A 81 0.71 -12.93 12.68
C ASN A 81 -0.68 -12.40 12.30
N PHE A 82 -0.76 -11.20 11.75
CA PHE A 82 -2.01 -10.48 11.48
C PHE A 82 -2.50 -10.58 10.02
N ILE A 83 -1.70 -11.16 9.11
CA ILE A 83 -2.06 -11.27 7.69
C ILE A 83 -3.43 -11.92 7.48
N LYS A 84 -3.72 -13.00 8.22
CA LYS A 84 -5.02 -13.68 8.16
C LYS A 84 -6.17 -12.74 8.48
N ASP A 85 -6.05 -12.02 9.59
CA ASP A 85 -7.13 -11.18 10.11
C ASP A 85 -7.49 -10.05 9.13
N PHE A 86 -6.47 -9.43 8.51
CA PHE A 86 -6.70 -8.40 7.49
C PHE A 86 -7.23 -8.97 6.17
N ALA A 87 -6.79 -10.16 5.77
CA ALA A 87 -7.30 -10.84 4.59
C ALA A 87 -8.80 -11.18 4.74
N GLU A 88 -9.20 -11.71 5.91
CA GLU A 88 -10.59 -12.05 6.25
C GLU A 88 -11.46 -10.79 6.48
N ALA A 89 -10.87 -9.69 6.95
CA ALA A 89 -11.55 -8.41 7.11
C ALA A 89 -11.96 -7.76 5.79
N GLY A 90 -11.44 -8.23 4.65
CA GLY A 90 -11.85 -7.76 3.33
C GLY A 90 -10.80 -6.94 2.59
N ALA A 91 -9.53 -6.99 3.00
CA ALA A 91 -8.43 -6.44 2.20
C ALA A 91 -8.37 -7.14 0.83
N ASP A 92 -8.12 -6.38 -0.24
CA ASP A 92 -7.89 -6.90 -1.58
C ASP A 92 -6.39 -6.92 -1.91
N ILE A 93 -5.66 -5.94 -1.42
CA ILE A 93 -4.21 -5.85 -1.45
C ILE A 93 -3.74 -5.73 0.00
N ILE A 94 -2.70 -6.48 0.36
CA ILE A 94 -2.03 -6.36 1.67
C ILE A 94 -0.58 -6.02 1.42
N THR A 95 -0.19 -4.81 1.83
CA THR A 95 1.16 -4.28 1.67
C THR A 95 1.88 -4.28 3.01
N ILE A 96 3.08 -4.88 3.05
CA ILE A 96 3.88 -5.05 4.26
C ILE A 96 5.29 -4.46 4.10
N HIS A 97 5.91 -4.07 5.20
CA HIS A 97 7.30 -3.62 5.20
C HIS A 97 8.27 -4.78 5.41
N PRO A 98 9.43 -4.80 4.70
CA PRO A 98 10.49 -5.79 4.95
C PRO A 98 10.97 -5.79 6.41
N GLU A 99 10.94 -4.63 7.06
CA GLU A 99 11.36 -4.44 8.46
C GLU A 99 10.38 -5.04 9.47
N ALA A 100 9.13 -5.27 9.06
CA ALA A 100 8.06 -5.77 9.93
C ALA A 100 8.01 -7.30 10.06
N THR A 101 8.91 -8.02 9.36
CA THR A 101 8.93 -9.49 9.35
C THR A 101 10.34 -10.05 9.26
N LYS A 102 10.58 -11.20 9.86
CA LYS A 102 11.85 -11.95 9.74
C LYS A 102 11.89 -12.81 8.46
N ASP A 103 10.72 -13.10 7.87
CA ASP A 103 10.57 -13.88 6.64
C ASP A 103 9.60 -13.17 5.69
N LEU A 104 10.17 -12.29 4.85
CA LEU A 104 9.39 -11.53 3.89
C LEU A 104 8.74 -12.44 2.84
N THR A 105 9.47 -13.40 2.33
CA THR A 105 8.96 -14.33 1.31
C THR A 105 7.84 -15.22 1.86
N GLY A 106 7.97 -15.72 3.06
CA GLY A 106 6.92 -16.49 3.74
C GLY A 106 5.67 -15.64 4.01
N SER A 107 5.86 -14.37 4.39
CA SER A 107 4.74 -13.43 4.59
C SER A 107 4.00 -13.14 3.28
N ILE A 108 4.72 -12.94 2.17
CA ILE A 108 4.14 -12.77 0.83
C ILE A 108 3.34 -14.02 0.42
N LYS A 109 3.91 -15.22 0.58
CA LYS A 109 3.21 -16.48 0.29
C LYS A 109 1.95 -16.63 1.13
N LYS A 110 2.00 -16.24 2.41
CA LYS A 110 0.85 -16.26 3.30
C LYS A 110 -0.26 -15.31 2.82
N ILE A 111 0.07 -14.08 2.40
CA ILE A 111 -0.91 -13.16 1.80
C ILE A 111 -1.59 -13.81 0.60
N LYS A 112 -0.80 -14.36 -0.33
CA LYS A 112 -1.31 -15.01 -1.54
C LYS A 112 -2.14 -16.27 -1.27
N SER A 113 -1.87 -16.99 -0.17
CA SER A 113 -2.68 -18.17 0.20
C SER A 113 -4.13 -17.82 0.59
N TYR A 114 -4.39 -16.55 0.93
CA TYR A 114 -5.75 -16.00 1.14
C TYR A 114 -6.34 -15.39 -0.14
N ASN A 115 -5.77 -15.65 -1.33
CA ASN A 115 -6.19 -15.08 -2.61
C ASN A 115 -6.16 -13.54 -2.63
N LYS A 116 -5.22 -12.94 -1.88
CA LYS A 116 -5.00 -11.48 -1.87
C LYS A 116 -3.78 -11.10 -2.67
N LYS A 117 -3.78 -9.88 -3.22
CA LYS A 117 -2.59 -9.30 -3.83
C LYS A 117 -1.59 -8.95 -2.74
N ALA A 118 -0.32 -9.24 -2.99
CA ALA A 118 0.77 -8.97 -2.07
C ALA A 118 1.56 -7.75 -2.50
N GLY A 119 1.65 -6.75 -1.62
CA GLY A 119 2.49 -5.56 -1.78
C GLY A 119 3.68 -5.56 -0.81
N VAL A 120 4.74 -4.88 -1.21
CA VAL A 120 5.89 -4.58 -0.33
C VAL A 120 6.15 -3.09 -0.32
N SER A 121 6.17 -2.50 0.88
CA SER A 121 6.44 -1.07 1.10
C SER A 121 7.90 -0.82 1.42
N LEU A 122 8.48 0.20 0.80
CA LEU A 122 9.86 0.65 1.04
C LEU A 122 9.86 2.03 1.69
N ASN A 123 10.31 2.11 2.93
CA ASN A 123 10.55 3.39 3.61
C ASN A 123 11.56 4.27 2.83
N PRO A 124 11.60 5.59 3.05
CA PRO A 124 12.55 6.47 2.35
C PRO A 124 14.00 5.98 2.45
N LYS A 125 14.41 5.43 3.58
CA LYS A 125 15.77 4.91 3.83
C LYS A 125 15.97 3.46 3.37
N THR A 126 14.91 2.69 3.11
CA THR A 126 15.02 1.27 2.71
C THR A 126 15.44 1.16 1.26
N PRO A 127 16.54 0.48 0.94
CA PRO A 127 17.02 0.35 -0.44
C PRO A 127 16.12 -0.57 -1.27
N VAL A 128 16.08 -0.35 -2.58
CA VAL A 128 15.30 -1.17 -3.54
C VAL A 128 15.76 -2.63 -3.58
N ASP A 129 17.01 -2.91 -3.22
CA ASP A 129 17.59 -4.25 -3.19
C ASP A 129 16.82 -5.23 -2.29
N LYS A 130 16.04 -4.70 -1.34
CA LYS A 130 15.15 -5.51 -0.50
C LYS A 130 14.00 -6.14 -1.28
N VAL A 131 13.60 -5.54 -2.41
CA VAL A 131 12.45 -6.01 -3.19
C VAL A 131 12.84 -6.58 -4.56
N LEU A 132 13.97 -6.17 -5.13
CA LEU A 132 14.41 -6.62 -6.46
C LEU A 132 14.41 -8.17 -6.62
N PRO A 133 14.90 -8.97 -5.65
CA PRO A 133 14.92 -10.42 -5.78
C PRO A 133 13.54 -11.09 -5.79
N ILE A 134 12.51 -10.39 -5.31
CA ILE A 134 11.15 -10.92 -5.10
C ILE A 134 10.09 -10.22 -5.94
N LEU A 135 10.47 -9.35 -6.87
CA LEU A 135 9.55 -8.61 -7.74
C LEU A 135 8.58 -9.52 -8.53
N ASN A 136 9.01 -10.72 -8.87
CA ASN A 136 8.19 -11.72 -9.57
C ASN A 136 7.16 -12.41 -8.65
N LEU A 137 7.27 -12.23 -7.34
CA LEU A 137 6.37 -12.83 -6.34
C LEU A 137 5.27 -11.87 -5.88
N ILE A 138 5.43 -10.56 -6.13
CA ILE A 138 4.55 -9.52 -5.61
C ILE A 138 3.74 -8.85 -6.72
N ASP A 139 2.66 -8.20 -6.33
CA ASP A 139 1.75 -7.51 -7.23
C ASP A 139 1.92 -5.99 -7.16
N LEU A 140 2.52 -5.47 -6.08
CA LEU A 140 2.68 -4.06 -5.81
C LEU A 140 3.99 -3.76 -5.08
N VAL A 141 4.67 -2.67 -5.46
CA VAL A 141 5.71 -2.02 -4.65
C VAL A 141 5.23 -0.64 -4.27
N LEU A 142 5.06 -0.41 -2.98
CA LEU A 142 4.70 0.88 -2.42
C LEU A 142 5.99 1.64 -2.04
N ILE A 143 6.18 2.82 -2.61
CA ILE A 143 7.30 3.73 -2.26
C ILE A 143 6.78 4.80 -1.31
N MET A 144 7.25 4.76 -0.07
CA MET A 144 6.99 5.83 0.88
C MET A 144 7.78 7.08 0.47
N SER A 145 7.07 8.15 0.16
CA SER A 145 7.64 9.48 -0.12
C SER A 145 7.59 10.41 1.08
N VAL A 146 7.29 9.86 2.24
CA VAL A 146 7.38 10.48 3.58
C VAL A 146 7.83 9.42 4.59
N ASN A 147 8.20 9.79 5.80
CA ASN A 147 8.37 8.82 6.87
C ASN A 147 6.98 8.32 7.32
N PRO A 148 6.72 6.99 7.36
CA PRO A 148 5.42 6.46 7.72
C PRO A 148 5.04 6.86 9.16
N GLY A 149 3.71 6.98 9.42
CA GLY A 149 3.17 7.27 10.75
C GLY A 149 2.19 8.42 10.82
N PHE A 150 2.35 9.47 10.02
CA PHE A 150 1.48 10.65 10.05
C PHE A 150 1.19 11.19 8.66
N GLY A 151 -0.03 11.69 8.46
CA GLY A 151 -0.42 12.42 7.26
C GLY A 151 0.14 13.85 7.20
N GLY A 152 -0.06 14.55 6.07
CA GLY A 152 0.26 15.97 5.91
C GLY A 152 1.75 16.30 5.79
N GLN A 153 2.62 15.32 5.60
CA GLN A 153 4.05 15.52 5.42
C GLN A 153 4.41 15.99 4.00
N LYS A 154 5.55 16.66 3.87
CA LYS A 154 6.07 17.12 2.58
C LYS A 154 6.70 15.99 1.79
N PHE A 155 6.37 15.92 0.49
CA PHE A 155 6.91 14.93 -0.45
C PHE A 155 8.45 14.94 -0.53
N MET A 156 9.06 13.78 -0.42
CA MET A 156 10.51 13.57 -0.50
C MET A 156 10.91 13.18 -1.94
N LYS A 157 11.35 14.17 -2.74
CA LYS A 157 11.66 13.99 -4.18
C LYS A 157 12.73 12.93 -4.47
N GLU A 158 13.66 12.71 -3.54
CA GLU A 158 14.72 11.70 -3.66
C GLU A 158 14.19 10.28 -3.81
N THR A 159 12.98 9.99 -3.33
CA THR A 159 12.33 8.68 -3.45
C THR A 159 11.97 8.32 -4.89
N LEU A 160 11.83 9.31 -5.78
CA LEU A 160 11.57 9.10 -7.21
C LEU A 160 12.67 8.28 -7.90
N LYS A 161 13.90 8.30 -7.40
CA LYS A 161 14.97 7.44 -7.91
C LYS A 161 14.64 5.96 -7.78
N LYS A 162 13.94 5.58 -6.70
CA LYS A 162 13.49 4.19 -6.50
C LYS A 162 12.45 3.80 -7.54
N VAL A 163 11.51 4.70 -7.83
CA VAL A 163 10.48 4.50 -8.86
C VAL A 163 11.13 4.22 -10.21
N GLN A 164 12.14 5.03 -10.59
CA GLN A 164 12.85 4.85 -11.86
C GLN A 164 13.58 3.49 -11.95
N ILE A 165 14.25 3.08 -10.86
CA ILE A 165 14.95 1.79 -10.81
C ILE A 165 13.94 0.65 -10.92
N LEU A 166 12.86 0.69 -10.14
CA LEU A 166 11.81 -0.34 -10.14
C LEU A 166 11.11 -0.43 -11.50
N ARG A 167 10.78 0.72 -12.11
CA ARG A 167 10.12 0.72 -13.42
C ARG A 167 10.99 0.06 -14.47
N LYS A 168 12.29 0.42 -14.50
CA LYS A 168 13.26 -0.20 -15.42
C LYS A 168 13.36 -1.72 -15.21
N GLU A 169 13.40 -2.16 -13.97
CA GLU A 169 13.54 -3.58 -13.62
C GLU A 169 12.28 -4.38 -13.99
N ILE A 170 11.11 -3.84 -13.66
CA ILE A 170 9.81 -4.44 -13.99
C ILE A 170 9.64 -4.57 -15.51
N ASP A 171 9.97 -3.52 -16.26
CA ASP A 171 9.85 -3.52 -17.73
C ASP A 171 10.84 -4.47 -18.38
N SER A 172 12.11 -4.47 -17.94
CA SER A 172 13.16 -5.32 -18.49
C SER A 172 12.87 -6.81 -18.32
N LYS A 173 12.16 -7.18 -17.24
CA LYS A 173 11.78 -8.56 -16.92
C LYS A 173 10.34 -8.89 -17.31
N ASN A 174 9.62 -7.97 -17.95
CA ASN A 174 8.20 -8.10 -18.31
C ASN A 174 7.32 -8.57 -17.13
N LEU A 175 7.55 -7.98 -15.94
CA LEU A 175 6.80 -8.28 -14.73
C LEU A 175 5.49 -7.47 -14.68
N LYS A 176 4.52 -7.95 -13.88
CA LYS A 176 3.19 -7.32 -13.74
C LYS A 176 3.07 -6.45 -12.48
N ALA A 177 4.10 -6.37 -11.65
CA ALA A 177 4.08 -5.60 -10.42
C ALA A 177 3.79 -4.11 -10.71
N GLN A 178 2.86 -3.54 -9.97
CA GLN A 178 2.55 -2.11 -10.00
C GLN A 178 3.49 -1.34 -9.07
N ILE A 179 3.66 -0.05 -9.33
CA ILE A 179 4.37 0.85 -8.43
C ILE A 179 3.36 1.86 -7.92
N GLU A 180 3.31 2.00 -6.62
CA GLU A 180 2.52 3.00 -5.91
C GLU A 180 3.46 3.96 -5.17
N ILE A 181 3.02 5.19 -4.98
CA ILE A 181 3.72 6.20 -4.18
C ILE A 181 2.75 6.73 -3.15
N ASP A 182 3.16 6.72 -1.89
CA ASP A 182 2.37 7.27 -0.79
C ASP A 182 3.14 8.32 -0.01
N GLY A 183 2.44 9.43 0.27
CA GLY A 183 2.89 10.52 1.13
C GLY A 183 3.19 11.83 0.40
N GLY A 184 2.49 12.90 0.81
CA GLY A 184 2.73 14.27 0.34
C GLY A 184 2.43 14.53 -1.13
N ILE A 185 1.60 13.70 -1.76
CA ILE A 185 1.12 13.89 -3.14
C ILE A 185 -0.11 14.79 -3.09
N ASN A 186 -0.07 15.90 -3.86
CA ASN A 186 -1.14 16.90 -3.99
C ASN A 186 -1.50 17.08 -5.47
#